data_8c004252d447fdb641c36c6409070657
#
_entry.id   8c004252d447fdb641c36c6409070657
#
_cell.length_a   1.000
_cell.length_b   1.000
_cell.length_c   1.000
_cell.angle_alpha   90.00
_cell.angle_beta   90.00
_cell.angle_gamma   90.00
#
_symmetry.space_group_name_H-M   'P 1'
#
loop_
_entity.id
_entity.type
_entity.pdbx_description
1 polymer ?
#
loop_
_entity_poly.entity_id
_entity_poly.type
_entity_poly.pdbx_seq_one_letter_code
_entity_poly.pdbx_strand_id
1 'polypeptide(L)'
;RRLVAIDGMCVDVADSPANDEYFGRAGVSKGEKAAFPMARVVALAECGTHAIFAASVGTYKQSEAELTESLLTHLDQSMLLIADRGFFSYALWRKAAQSGADLLWRARTDRGAPTPRHVKDLPDGSWLADLQQTHSAQARRTDPIRVRVIDYTIDDGREHPDTYRLFTTILDPDEAGAIELAAAYGCRWEIEVAFDELKTHQRGPRTVLRSKSPDLVLQEIWGHLCCHFAIRSLMADTAAHTGHDPQRLSFVAALRITRQSIAHQGDFSPSRP
;
A
#
# COMPACT_ATOMS: atom_id res chain seq x y z
N ARG A 1 7.32 -10.00 13.21
CA ARG A 1 6.31 -9.86 12.15
C ARG A 1 6.94 -9.33 10.89
N ARG A 2 6.41 -9.75 9.75
CA ARG A 2 6.75 -9.21 8.43
C ARG A 2 5.99 -7.89 8.24
N LEU A 3 6.71 -6.80 7.95
CA LEU A 3 6.09 -5.49 7.72
C LEU A 3 5.52 -5.44 6.30
N VAL A 4 4.23 -5.18 6.18
CA VAL A 4 3.51 -5.08 4.90
C VAL A 4 2.83 -3.72 4.83
N ALA A 5 3.15 -2.94 3.82
CA ALA A 5 2.47 -1.67 3.55
C ALA A 5 1.38 -1.86 2.50
N ILE A 6 0.28 -1.12 2.67
CA ILE A 6 -0.78 -0.99 1.67
C ILE A 6 -0.86 0.45 1.20
N ASP A 7 -0.96 0.64 -0.11
CA ASP A 7 -1.21 1.96 -0.68
C ASP A 7 -1.86 1.84 -2.07
N GLY A 8 -2.35 2.97 -2.59
CA GLY A 8 -3.00 3.08 -3.87
C GLY A 8 -2.27 3.98 -4.85
N MET A 9 -2.35 3.65 -6.13
CA MET A 9 -1.90 4.52 -7.20
C MET A 9 -2.89 4.55 -8.35
N CYS A 10 -2.85 5.62 -9.15
CA CYS A 10 -3.54 5.68 -10.43
C CYS A 10 -2.54 5.59 -11.58
N VAL A 11 -3.00 4.98 -12.67
CA VAL A 11 -2.22 4.77 -13.90
C VAL A 11 -3.03 5.29 -15.08
N ASP A 12 -2.44 6.20 -15.85
CA ASP A 12 -3.06 6.70 -17.08
C ASP A 12 -3.11 5.58 -18.14
N VAL A 13 -4.26 5.42 -18.75
CA VAL A 13 -4.49 4.43 -19.83
C VAL A 13 -4.81 5.14 -21.14
N ALA A 14 -4.57 4.46 -22.27
CA ALA A 14 -4.77 5.05 -23.59
C ALA A 14 -6.18 5.66 -23.74
N ASP A 15 -6.23 6.82 -24.35
CA ASP A 15 -7.47 7.52 -24.66
C ASP A 15 -8.21 6.80 -25.79
N SER A 16 -9.12 5.92 -25.40
CA SER A 16 -10.04 5.22 -26.29
C SER A 16 -11.46 5.23 -25.70
N PRO A 17 -12.51 5.17 -26.53
CA PRO A 17 -13.89 5.10 -26.03
C PRO A 17 -14.12 3.96 -25.03
N ALA A 18 -13.58 2.78 -25.30
CA ALA A 18 -13.72 1.61 -24.43
C ALA A 18 -13.04 1.81 -23.07
N ASN A 19 -11.85 2.39 -23.05
CA ASN A 19 -11.15 2.68 -21.79
C ASN A 19 -11.83 3.82 -21.01
N ASP A 20 -12.33 4.85 -21.67
CA ASP A 20 -13.04 5.95 -21.00
C ASP A 20 -14.35 5.46 -20.35
N GLU A 21 -15.10 4.63 -21.05
CA GLU A 21 -16.32 4.03 -20.54
C GLU A 21 -16.06 3.12 -19.32
N TYR A 22 -15.05 2.27 -19.40
CA TYR A 22 -14.75 1.29 -18.36
C TYR A 22 -14.04 1.89 -17.15
N PHE A 23 -12.90 2.58 -17.36
CA PHE A 23 -12.08 3.08 -16.27
C PHE A 23 -12.57 4.43 -15.71
N GLY A 24 -13.07 5.31 -16.58
CA GLY A 24 -13.45 6.66 -16.22
C GLY A 24 -12.25 7.60 -16.07
N ARG A 25 -12.53 8.89 -15.86
CA ARG A 25 -11.53 9.96 -15.72
C ARG A 25 -11.71 10.75 -14.44
N ALA A 26 -10.62 11.32 -13.94
CA ALA A 26 -10.67 12.32 -12.88
C ALA A 26 -11.38 13.57 -13.38
N GLY A 27 -12.21 14.16 -12.52
CA GLY A 27 -12.68 15.54 -12.71
C GLY A 27 -11.54 16.51 -12.41
N VAL A 28 -11.36 17.49 -13.26
CA VAL A 28 -10.47 18.64 -12.99
C VAL A 28 -11.29 19.89 -12.68
N SER A 29 -10.64 20.92 -12.13
CA SER A 29 -11.30 22.19 -11.82
C SER A 29 -11.97 22.78 -13.08
N LYS A 30 -13.14 23.42 -12.91
CA LYS A 30 -13.97 24.02 -13.96
C LYS A 30 -14.80 23.04 -14.82
N GLY A 31 -15.04 21.81 -14.36
CA GLY A 31 -15.89 20.84 -15.08
C GLY A 31 -15.21 20.15 -16.26
N GLU A 32 -13.93 20.35 -16.46
CA GLU A 32 -13.12 19.61 -17.43
C GLU A 32 -12.80 18.20 -16.92
N LYS A 33 -12.55 17.26 -17.82
CA LYS A 33 -12.08 15.91 -17.50
C LYS A 33 -10.57 15.83 -17.68
N ALA A 34 -9.91 14.94 -16.92
CA ALA A 34 -8.50 14.62 -17.13
C ALA A 34 -8.25 14.15 -18.58
N ALA A 35 -7.04 14.40 -19.10
CA ALA A 35 -6.69 14.08 -20.48
C ALA A 35 -6.81 12.57 -20.80
N PHE A 36 -6.55 11.70 -19.80
CA PHE A 36 -6.58 10.25 -19.96
C PHE A 36 -7.56 9.60 -18.99
N PRO A 37 -8.19 8.47 -19.37
CA PRO A 37 -8.83 7.60 -18.41
C PRO A 37 -7.79 6.99 -17.47
N MET A 38 -8.19 6.56 -16.28
CA MET A 38 -7.28 6.10 -15.23
C MET A 38 -7.72 4.78 -14.62
N ALA A 39 -6.82 3.82 -14.57
CA ALA A 39 -6.98 2.63 -13.73
C ALA A 39 -6.45 2.91 -12.33
N ARG A 40 -7.16 2.43 -11.30
CA ARG A 40 -6.70 2.45 -9.91
C ARG A 40 -6.09 1.10 -9.55
N VAL A 41 -4.93 1.14 -8.93
CA VAL A 41 -4.25 -0.05 -8.42
C VAL A 41 -4.04 0.14 -6.92
N VAL A 42 -4.47 -0.81 -6.12
CA VAL A 42 -4.11 -0.90 -4.70
C VAL A 42 -3.25 -2.14 -4.54
N ALA A 43 -2.17 -2.03 -3.79
CA ALA A 43 -1.20 -3.11 -3.65
C ALA A 43 -0.76 -3.34 -2.21
N LEU A 44 -0.32 -4.56 -1.93
CA LEU A 44 0.42 -4.95 -0.74
C LEU A 44 1.89 -5.14 -1.11
N ALA A 45 2.78 -4.43 -0.43
CA ALA A 45 4.22 -4.56 -0.60
C ALA A 45 4.89 -4.92 0.73
N GLU A 46 5.87 -5.81 0.67
CA GLU A 46 6.72 -6.09 1.82
C GLU A 46 7.77 -4.98 1.96
N CYS A 47 7.82 -4.33 3.13
CA CYS A 47 8.68 -3.17 3.33
C CYS A 47 10.18 -3.52 3.23
N GLY A 48 10.61 -4.70 3.66
CA GLY A 48 12.02 -5.10 3.64
C GLY A 48 12.59 -5.36 2.23
N THR A 49 11.76 -5.79 1.29
CA THR A 49 12.18 -6.16 -0.07
C THR A 49 11.61 -5.27 -1.16
N HIS A 50 10.64 -4.41 -0.82
CA HIS A 50 9.79 -3.64 -1.75
C HIS A 50 8.99 -4.51 -2.73
N ALA A 51 8.92 -5.81 -2.52
CA ALA A 51 8.19 -6.72 -3.40
C ALA A 51 6.68 -6.49 -3.29
N ILE A 52 6.05 -6.08 -4.37
CA ILE A 52 4.59 -6.04 -4.50
C ILE A 52 4.12 -7.47 -4.73
N PHE A 53 3.54 -8.11 -3.70
CA PHE A 53 3.16 -9.53 -3.77
C PHE A 53 1.66 -9.77 -3.99
N ALA A 54 0.83 -8.74 -3.80
CA ALA A 54 -0.60 -8.77 -4.12
C ALA A 54 -1.06 -7.39 -4.59
N ALA A 55 -1.98 -7.36 -5.55
CA ALA A 55 -2.58 -6.14 -6.04
C ALA A 55 -4.04 -6.35 -6.43
N SER A 56 -4.82 -5.28 -6.40
CA SER A 56 -6.19 -5.21 -6.92
C SER A 56 -6.27 -4.04 -7.91
N VAL A 57 -6.82 -4.29 -9.09
CA VAL A 57 -6.93 -3.29 -10.16
C VAL A 57 -8.40 -3.01 -10.43
N GLY A 58 -8.76 -1.74 -10.44
CA GLY A 58 -10.13 -1.32 -10.66
C GLY A 58 -10.24 -0.02 -11.45
N THR A 59 -11.45 0.47 -11.53
CA THR A 59 -11.78 1.72 -12.21
C THR A 59 -11.41 2.93 -11.33
N TYR A 60 -11.25 4.09 -11.93
CA TYR A 60 -10.98 5.33 -11.18
C TYR A 60 -12.06 5.64 -10.13
N LYS A 61 -13.31 5.24 -10.38
CA LYS A 61 -14.45 5.50 -9.48
C LYS A 61 -14.46 4.60 -8.24
N GLN A 62 -13.86 3.42 -8.31
CA GLN A 62 -13.75 2.53 -7.16
C GLN A 62 -12.80 3.14 -6.14
N SER A 63 -13.19 3.11 -4.87
CA SER A 63 -12.35 3.60 -3.78
C SER A 63 -11.20 2.62 -3.47
N GLU A 64 -10.14 3.13 -2.87
CA GLU A 64 -9.04 2.27 -2.39
C GLU A 64 -9.53 1.26 -1.33
N ALA A 65 -10.49 1.66 -0.49
CA ALA A 65 -11.08 0.77 0.50
C ALA A 65 -11.81 -0.43 -0.13
N GLU A 66 -12.58 -0.21 -1.22
CA GLU A 66 -13.24 -1.30 -1.95
C GLU A 66 -12.23 -2.27 -2.56
N LEU A 67 -11.18 -1.75 -3.19
CA LEU A 67 -10.13 -2.58 -3.79
C LEU A 67 -9.32 -3.34 -2.73
N THR A 68 -9.15 -2.76 -1.54
CA THR A 68 -8.45 -3.39 -0.42
C THR A 68 -9.14 -4.66 0.06
N GLU A 69 -10.47 -4.75 0.00
CA GLU A 69 -11.21 -5.89 0.54
C GLU A 69 -10.74 -7.23 -0.07
N SER A 70 -10.46 -7.27 -1.37
CA SER A 70 -9.95 -8.48 -2.03
C SER A 70 -8.53 -8.85 -1.62
N LEU A 71 -7.75 -7.88 -1.14
CA LEU A 71 -6.36 -8.08 -0.74
C LEU A 71 -6.24 -8.66 0.68
N LEU A 72 -7.26 -8.54 1.51
CA LEU A 72 -7.21 -9.01 2.90
C LEU A 72 -7.00 -10.53 3.00
N THR A 73 -7.34 -11.30 1.97
CA THR A 73 -7.11 -12.74 1.91
C THR A 73 -5.64 -13.12 1.77
N HIS A 74 -4.77 -12.18 1.43
CA HIS A 74 -3.32 -12.36 1.32
C HIS A 74 -2.57 -12.04 2.63
N LEU A 75 -3.30 -11.64 3.68
CA LEU A 75 -2.75 -11.32 4.99
C LEU A 75 -2.86 -12.53 5.92
N ASP A 76 -1.89 -12.67 6.82
CA ASP A 76 -1.87 -13.70 7.84
C ASP A 76 -1.24 -13.19 9.16
N GLN A 77 -1.29 -14.03 10.20
CA GLN A 77 -0.81 -13.72 11.55
C GLN A 77 0.70 -13.43 11.67
N SER A 78 1.48 -13.71 10.64
CA SER A 78 2.91 -13.38 10.61
C SER A 78 3.19 -11.93 10.20
N MET A 79 2.15 -11.19 9.80
CA MET A 79 2.26 -9.87 9.20
C MET A 79 1.81 -8.75 10.15
N LEU A 80 2.41 -7.56 9.97
CA LEU A 80 1.94 -6.29 10.49
C LEU A 80 1.57 -5.40 9.28
N LEU A 81 0.26 -5.16 9.09
CA LEU A 81 -0.24 -4.34 8.01
C LEU A 81 -0.20 -2.86 8.39
N ILE A 82 0.57 -2.10 7.64
CA ILE A 82 0.75 -0.66 7.80
C ILE A 82 -0.07 0.07 6.74
N ALA A 83 -0.92 1.04 7.16
CA ALA A 83 -1.75 1.81 6.23
C ALA A 83 -1.82 3.28 6.61
N ASP A 84 -1.95 4.15 5.59
CA ASP A 84 -2.15 5.59 5.79
C ASP A 84 -3.59 5.88 6.25
N ARG A 85 -3.80 7.13 6.70
CA ARG A 85 -5.08 7.65 7.21
C ARG A 85 -6.26 7.51 6.24
N GLY A 86 -5.99 7.40 4.93
CA GLY A 86 -6.99 7.22 3.89
C GLY A 86 -7.72 5.88 3.96
N PHE A 87 -7.06 4.85 4.49
CA PHE A 87 -7.61 3.49 4.57
C PHE A 87 -8.52 3.27 5.77
N PHE A 88 -8.44 4.12 6.81
CA PHE A 88 -9.20 3.86 8.02
C PHE A 88 -10.70 4.02 7.78
N SER A 89 -11.43 2.92 7.95
CA SER A 89 -12.86 2.90 8.24
C SER A 89 -13.14 1.78 9.24
N TYR A 90 -14.20 1.93 10.04
CA TYR A 90 -14.59 0.90 11.02
C TYR A 90 -14.85 -0.47 10.37
N ALA A 91 -15.46 -0.47 9.19
CA ALA A 91 -15.75 -1.69 8.46
C ALA A 91 -14.47 -2.36 7.95
N LEU A 92 -13.59 -1.60 7.30
CA LEU A 92 -12.34 -2.15 6.75
C LEU A 92 -11.40 -2.61 7.87
N TRP A 93 -11.28 -1.84 8.97
CA TRP A 93 -10.51 -2.25 10.14
C TRP A 93 -10.96 -3.62 10.67
N ARG A 94 -12.29 -3.80 10.88
CA ARG A 94 -12.84 -5.08 11.37
C ARG A 94 -12.55 -6.23 10.42
N LYS A 95 -12.70 -6.02 9.12
CA LYS A 95 -12.38 -7.03 8.10
C LYS A 95 -10.88 -7.35 8.10
N ALA A 96 -10.02 -6.33 8.13
CA ALA A 96 -8.58 -6.52 8.15
C ALA A 96 -8.12 -7.28 9.42
N ALA A 97 -8.66 -6.95 10.59
CA ALA A 97 -8.36 -7.67 11.83
C ALA A 97 -8.78 -9.14 11.80
N GLN A 98 -9.80 -9.51 11.00
CA GLN A 98 -10.22 -10.91 10.83
C GLN A 98 -9.23 -11.75 10.02
N SER A 99 -8.30 -11.13 9.28
CA SER A 99 -7.23 -11.86 8.57
C SER A 99 -6.22 -12.52 9.52
N GLY A 100 -6.21 -12.10 10.79
CA GLY A 100 -5.23 -12.52 11.79
C GLY A 100 -3.95 -11.68 11.77
N ALA A 101 -3.72 -10.85 10.75
CA ALA A 101 -2.61 -9.90 10.74
C ALA A 101 -2.80 -8.82 11.80
N ASP A 102 -1.69 -8.36 12.37
CA ASP A 102 -1.72 -7.15 13.17
C ASP A 102 -1.84 -5.91 12.28
N LEU A 103 -2.48 -4.88 12.83
CA LEU A 103 -2.72 -3.63 12.13
C LEU A 103 -1.99 -2.48 12.81
N LEU A 104 -1.40 -1.59 12.01
CA LEU A 104 -0.77 -0.36 12.46
C LEU A 104 -1.13 0.76 11.48
N TRP A 105 -2.25 1.43 11.71
CA TRP A 105 -2.82 2.40 10.78
C TRP A 105 -2.79 3.81 11.34
N ARG A 106 -2.45 4.77 10.48
CA ARG A 106 -2.56 6.18 10.84
C ARG A 106 -4.03 6.58 10.93
N ALA A 107 -4.38 7.22 12.03
CA ALA A 107 -5.70 7.81 12.22
C ALA A 107 -5.75 9.23 11.64
N ARG A 108 -6.92 9.63 11.16
CA ARG A 108 -7.22 11.04 10.89
C ARG A 108 -7.33 11.79 12.21
N THR A 109 -6.88 13.04 12.24
CA THR A 109 -6.97 13.94 13.39
C THR A 109 -7.81 15.19 13.11
N ASP A 110 -8.30 15.32 11.86
CA ASP A 110 -9.13 16.42 11.39
C ASP A 110 -10.63 16.22 11.75
N ARG A 111 -11.46 17.17 11.35
CA ARG A 111 -12.91 17.13 11.60
C ARG A 111 -13.55 15.89 10.97
N GLY A 112 -14.26 15.12 11.79
CA GLY A 112 -14.86 13.83 11.40
C GLY A 112 -13.95 12.62 11.60
N ALA A 113 -12.76 12.82 12.20
CA ALA A 113 -11.89 11.74 12.62
C ALA A 113 -12.57 10.82 13.65
N PRO A 114 -12.17 9.54 13.74
CA PRO A 114 -12.58 8.66 14.83
C PRO A 114 -12.14 9.28 16.16
N THR A 115 -13.09 9.38 17.12
CA THR A 115 -12.78 9.86 18.48
C THR A 115 -12.57 8.65 19.38
N PRO A 116 -11.31 8.32 19.74
CA PRO A 116 -11.03 7.20 20.63
C PRO A 116 -11.47 7.56 22.05
N ARG A 117 -12.28 6.69 22.67
CA ARG A 117 -12.66 6.81 24.07
C ARG A 117 -11.58 6.19 24.93
N HIS A 118 -10.93 7.00 25.75
CA HIS A 118 -9.88 6.56 26.67
C HIS A 118 -10.35 5.44 27.59
N VAL A 119 -9.51 4.43 27.78
CA VAL A 119 -9.75 3.28 28.67
C VAL A 119 -8.66 3.19 29.74
N LYS A 120 -7.37 3.21 29.35
CA LYS A 120 -6.25 3.03 30.27
C LYS A 120 -4.95 3.54 29.65
N ASP A 121 -4.13 4.26 30.44
CA ASP A 121 -2.76 4.60 30.05
C ASP A 121 -1.83 3.39 30.21
N LEU A 122 -0.82 3.32 29.35
CA LEU A 122 0.18 2.27 29.34
C LEU A 122 1.57 2.85 29.70
N PRO A 123 2.49 2.01 30.24
CA PRO A 123 3.78 2.48 30.77
C PRO A 123 4.69 3.16 29.75
N ASP A 124 4.53 2.87 28.47
CA ASP A 124 5.34 3.38 27.36
C ASP A 124 4.81 4.69 26.74
N GLY A 125 3.86 5.33 27.40
CA GLY A 125 3.23 6.58 26.94
C GLY A 125 2.11 6.40 25.92
N SER A 126 1.84 5.18 25.48
CA SER A 126 0.64 4.86 24.69
C SER A 126 -0.57 4.61 25.61
N TRP A 127 -1.76 4.40 25.05
CA TRP A 127 -2.96 4.18 25.81
C TRP A 127 -3.97 3.30 25.08
N LEU A 128 -4.82 2.61 25.83
CA LEU A 128 -5.92 1.81 25.28
C LEU A 128 -7.16 2.67 25.08
N ALA A 129 -7.84 2.45 23.95
CA ALA A 129 -9.07 3.15 23.61
C ALA A 129 -10.12 2.21 23.03
N ASP A 130 -11.37 2.65 23.15
CA ASP A 130 -12.50 2.08 22.45
C ASP A 130 -12.93 3.02 21.32
N LEU A 131 -12.92 2.52 20.09
CA LEU A 131 -13.45 3.20 18.91
C LEU A 131 -14.89 2.76 18.69
N GLN A 132 -15.82 3.70 18.70
CA GLN A 132 -17.23 3.42 18.43
C GLN A 132 -17.75 4.31 17.31
N GLN A 133 -18.39 3.70 16.34
CA GLN A 133 -19.08 4.42 15.28
C GLN A 133 -20.39 5.02 15.84
N THR A 134 -20.55 6.33 15.72
CA THR A 134 -21.67 7.05 16.35
C THR A 134 -22.72 7.57 15.37
N HIS A 135 -22.45 7.50 14.05
CA HIS A 135 -23.23 8.22 13.03
C HIS A 135 -24.55 7.54 12.62
N SER A 136 -24.81 6.29 13.05
CA SER A 136 -26.11 5.63 12.79
C SER A 136 -26.57 4.84 14.01
N ALA A 137 -27.88 4.64 14.12
CA ALA A 137 -28.48 3.81 15.18
C ALA A 137 -27.97 2.36 15.12
N GLN A 138 -27.70 1.85 13.93
CA GLN A 138 -27.17 0.50 13.72
C GLN A 138 -25.69 0.40 14.11
N ALA A 139 -24.89 1.41 13.78
CA ALA A 139 -23.49 1.52 14.16
C ALA A 139 -23.28 1.59 15.68
N ARG A 140 -24.22 2.22 16.41
CA ARG A 140 -24.20 2.28 17.88
C ARG A 140 -24.47 0.94 18.56
N ARG A 141 -25.02 -0.04 17.82
CA ARG A 141 -25.29 -1.39 18.33
C ARG A 141 -24.14 -2.37 18.09
N THR A 142 -23.11 -1.96 17.36
CA THR A 142 -21.91 -2.78 17.17
C THR A 142 -20.98 -2.60 18.36
N ASP A 143 -20.31 -3.68 18.76
CA ASP A 143 -19.29 -3.63 19.79
C ASP A 143 -18.18 -2.64 19.43
N PRO A 144 -17.67 -1.88 20.42
CA PRO A 144 -16.54 -1.01 20.19
C PRO A 144 -15.30 -1.80 19.73
N ILE A 145 -14.45 -1.16 18.94
CA ILE A 145 -13.18 -1.74 18.55
C ILE A 145 -12.14 -1.32 19.59
N ARG A 146 -11.56 -2.27 20.32
CA ARG A 146 -10.42 -2.01 21.18
C ARG A 146 -9.19 -1.79 20.34
N VAL A 147 -8.49 -0.67 20.58
CA VAL A 147 -7.22 -0.33 19.95
C VAL A 147 -6.23 0.19 20.99
N ARG A 148 -4.95 0.07 20.69
CA ARG A 148 -3.92 0.87 21.36
C ARG A 148 -3.62 2.09 20.50
N VAL A 149 -3.53 3.24 21.14
CA VAL A 149 -3.29 4.53 20.51
C VAL A 149 -1.88 4.98 20.85
N ILE A 150 -1.15 5.39 19.83
CA ILE A 150 0.21 5.93 19.93
C ILE A 150 0.19 7.31 19.31
N ASP A 151 0.43 8.33 20.12
CA ASP A 151 0.57 9.73 19.68
C ASP A 151 2.03 10.12 19.71
N TYR A 152 2.56 10.64 18.60
CA TYR A 152 3.93 11.12 18.52
C TYR A 152 4.07 12.29 17.55
N THR A 153 5.12 13.05 17.70
CA THR A 153 5.51 14.13 16.80
C THR A 153 6.88 13.84 16.21
N ILE A 154 7.08 14.23 14.96
CA ILE A 154 8.38 14.16 14.31
C ILE A 154 8.97 15.55 14.39
N ASP A 155 10.11 15.70 15.06
CA ASP A 155 10.86 16.94 15.06
C ASP A 155 11.60 17.07 13.71
N ASP A 156 11.04 17.83 12.81
CA ASP A 156 11.58 18.13 11.50
C ASP A 156 12.10 19.57 11.38
N GLY A 157 12.23 20.25 12.53
CA GLY A 157 12.69 21.64 12.64
C GLY A 157 11.64 22.68 12.25
N ARG A 158 10.38 22.29 12.03
CA ARG A 158 9.26 23.23 11.79
C ARG A 158 8.75 23.80 13.12
N GLU A 159 8.24 25.02 13.06
CA GLU A 159 7.64 25.68 14.23
C GLU A 159 6.42 24.92 14.80
N HIS A 160 5.70 24.20 13.93
CA HIS A 160 4.57 23.36 14.28
C HIS A 160 4.75 21.97 13.67
N PRO A 161 5.37 21.03 14.39
CA PRO A 161 5.59 19.67 13.90
C PRO A 161 4.27 18.92 13.75
N ASP A 162 4.18 18.08 12.72
CA ASP A 162 3.02 17.23 12.49
C ASP A 162 2.85 16.21 13.62
N THR A 163 1.66 16.17 14.21
CA THR A 163 1.29 15.13 15.18
C THR A 163 0.72 13.93 14.46
N TYR A 164 1.26 12.77 14.74
CA TYR A 164 0.82 11.49 14.21
C TYR A 164 0.06 10.74 15.30
N ARG A 165 -1.08 10.18 14.93
CA ARG A 165 -1.84 9.24 15.77
C ARG A 165 -1.93 7.91 15.04
N LEU A 166 -1.46 6.84 15.69
CA LEU A 166 -1.56 5.49 15.20
C LEU A 166 -2.57 4.70 16.04
N PHE A 167 -3.33 3.84 15.37
CA PHE A 167 -4.10 2.78 15.97
C PHE A 167 -3.46 1.43 15.66
N THR A 168 -3.37 0.55 16.66
CA THR A 168 -2.84 -0.80 16.47
C THR A 168 -3.69 -1.85 17.20
N THR A 169 -3.66 -3.07 16.66
CA THR A 169 -4.23 -4.26 17.31
C THR A 169 -3.29 -4.87 18.35
N ILE A 170 -2.01 -4.49 18.35
CA ILE A 170 -1.03 -4.92 19.35
C ILE A 170 -1.27 -4.13 20.64
N LEU A 171 -2.06 -4.70 21.56
CA LEU A 171 -2.53 -4.01 22.75
C LEU A 171 -1.51 -4.00 23.88
N ASP A 172 -0.63 -4.99 23.94
CA ASP A 172 0.37 -5.15 24.99
C ASP A 172 1.66 -4.39 24.62
N PRO A 173 2.10 -3.41 25.46
CA PRO A 173 3.34 -2.68 25.23
C PRO A 173 4.60 -3.57 25.36
N ASP A 174 4.52 -4.69 26.08
CA ASP A 174 5.63 -5.64 26.21
C ASP A 174 5.82 -6.46 24.93
N GLU A 175 4.80 -6.60 24.09
CA GLU A 175 4.88 -7.28 22.80
C GLU A 175 5.55 -6.41 21.72
N ALA A 176 5.27 -5.09 21.72
CA ALA A 176 5.95 -4.09 20.89
C ALA A 176 5.79 -2.71 21.51
N GLY A 177 6.88 -2.01 21.78
CA GLY A 177 6.91 -0.69 22.38
C GLY A 177 6.35 0.40 21.45
N ALA A 178 5.85 1.51 22.02
CA ALA A 178 5.29 2.62 21.23
C ALA A 178 6.31 3.22 20.25
N ILE A 179 7.56 3.36 20.67
CA ILE A 179 8.66 3.88 19.81
C ILE A 179 8.95 2.90 18.66
N GLU A 180 8.96 1.59 18.94
CA GLU A 180 9.17 0.56 17.94
C GLU A 180 8.06 0.58 16.87
N LEU A 181 6.80 0.69 17.30
CA LEU A 181 5.66 0.79 16.38
C LEU A 181 5.67 2.10 15.59
N ALA A 182 6.05 3.22 16.19
CA ALA A 182 6.21 4.48 15.48
C ALA A 182 7.32 4.38 14.41
N ALA A 183 8.44 3.73 14.72
CA ALA A 183 9.51 3.46 13.76
C ALA A 183 9.05 2.53 12.64
N ALA A 184 8.32 1.44 12.98
CA ALA A 184 7.75 0.51 12.01
C ALA A 184 6.77 1.22 11.07
N TYR A 185 5.97 2.17 11.56
CA TYR A 185 5.09 2.97 10.70
C TYR A 185 5.87 3.79 9.67
N GLY A 186 7.08 4.24 9.99
CA GLY A 186 7.97 4.91 9.06
C GLY A 186 8.28 4.08 7.80
N CYS A 187 8.31 2.75 7.92
CA CYS A 187 8.51 1.85 6.78
C CYS A 187 7.34 1.86 5.77
N ARG A 188 6.23 2.52 6.05
CA ARG A 188 5.14 2.72 5.08
C ARG A 188 5.63 3.36 3.77
N TRP A 189 6.62 4.24 3.85
CA TRP A 189 7.16 4.92 2.67
C TRP A 189 7.81 3.97 1.66
N GLU A 190 8.15 2.76 2.05
CA GLU A 190 8.75 1.76 1.18
C GLU A 190 7.81 1.32 0.03
N ILE A 191 6.49 1.37 0.21
CA ILE A 191 5.56 1.10 -0.88
C ILE A 191 5.53 2.24 -1.91
N GLU A 192 5.76 3.48 -1.49
CA GLU A 192 5.87 4.62 -2.40
C GLU A 192 7.13 4.49 -3.27
N VAL A 193 8.23 3.97 -2.70
CA VAL A 193 9.45 3.62 -3.45
C VAL A 193 9.13 2.50 -4.46
N ALA A 194 8.44 1.43 -4.04
CA ALA A 194 8.03 0.35 -4.95
C ALA A 194 7.15 0.86 -6.11
N PHE A 195 6.25 1.80 -5.84
CA PHE A 195 5.43 2.43 -6.88
C PHE A 195 6.24 3.34 -7.80
N ASP A 196 7.23 4.07 -7.28
CA ASP A 196 8.13 4.87 -8.11
C ASP A 196 8.98 3.99 -9.03
N GLU A 197 9.50 2.87 -8.53
CA GLU A 197 10.20 1.88 -9.34
C GLU A 197 9.35 1.39 -10.51
N LEU A 198 8.10 1.07 -10.25
CA LEU A 198 7.17 0.59 -11.26
C LEU A 198 6.79 1.68 -12.25
N LYS A 199 6.46 2.90 -11.78
CA LYS A 199 5.97 4.00 -12.62
C LYS A 199 7.10 4.68 -13.39
N THR A 200 8.20 4.99 -12.69
CA THR A 200 9.25 5.86 -13.21
C THR A 200 10.38 5.06 -13.85
N HIS A 201 10.83 4.00 -13.20
CA HIS A 201 12.00 3.26 -13.65
C HIS A 201 11.67 2.10 -14.60
N GLN A 202 10.64 1.34 -14.30
CA GLN A 202 10.28 0.18 -15.12
C GLN A 202 9.50 0.59 -16.36
N ARG A 203 8.48 1.44 -16.23
CA ARG A 203 7.63 1.89 -17.34
C ARG A 203 8.19 3.13 -18.06
N GLY A 204 8.91 3.96 -17.36
CA GLY A 204 9.32 5.30 -17.77
C GLY A 204 8.39 6.39 -17.24
N PRO A 205 8.93 7.60 -17.00
CA PRO A 205 8.17 8.69 -16.39
C PRO A 205 7.02 9.14 -17.31
N ARG A 206 5.86 9.42 -16.72
CA ARG A 206 4.65 9.90 -17.41
C ARG A 206 4.18 9.01 -18.56
N THR A 207 4.47 7.71 -18.49
CA THR A 207 4.06 6.77 -19.54
C THR A 207 2.59 6.43 -19.41
N VAL A 208 1.80 6.69 -20.45
CA VAL A 208 0.43 6.21 -20.61
C VAL A 208 0.47 4.77 -21.10
N LEU A 209 -0.34 3.87 -20.53
CA LEU A 209 -0.48 2.50 -21.01
C LEU A 209 -1.03 2.50 -22.44
N ARG A 210 -0.47 1.64 -23.30
CA ARG A 210 -0.72 1.69 -24.75
C ARG A 210 -1.98 0.96 -25.20
N SER A 211 -2.45 0.04 -24.37
CA SER A 211 -3.59 -0.83 -24.69
C SER A 211 -4.89 -0.05 -24.79
N LYS A 212 -5.65 -0.26 -25.87
CA LYS A 212 -6.87 0.50 -26.19
C LYS A 212 -8.16 -0.20 -25.75
N SER A 213 -8.09 -1.38 -25.16
CA SER A 213 -9.22 -2.10 -24.58
C SER A 213 -8.96 -2.41 -23.11
N PRO A 214 -10.01 -2.44 -22.26
CA PRO A 214 -9.87 -2.69 -20.82
C PRO A 214 -9.13 -3.99 -20.50
N ASP A 215 -9.44 -5.09 -21.16
CA ASP A 215 -8.80 -6.38 -20.91
C ASP A 215 -7.29 -6.34 -21.17
N LEU A 216 -6.87 -5.70 -22.26
CA LEU A 216 -5.46 -5.54 -22.59
C LEU A 216 -4.77 -4.56 -21.63
N VAL A 217 -5.46 -3.52 -21.15
CA VAL A 217 -4.93 -2.65 -20.09
C VAL A 217 -4.68 -3.44 -18.81
N LEU A 218 -5.63 -4.27 -18.39
CA LEU A 218 -5.45 -5.14 -17.23
C LEU A 218 -4.26 -6.08 -17.41
N GLN A 219 -4.12 -6.72 -18.58
CA GLN A 219 -2.96 -7.56 -18.87
C GLN A 219 -1.63 -6.77 -18.83
N GLU A 220 -1.61 -5.55 -19.35
CA GLU A 220 -0.42 -4.69 -19.33
C GLU A 220 -0.04 -4.32 -17.88
N ILE A 221 -1.02 -3.97 -17.02
CA ILE A 221 -0.78 -3.70 -15.60
C ILE A 221 -0.23 -4.94 -14.88
N TRP A 222 -0.87 -6.09 -15.05
CA TRP A 222 -0.40 -7.34 -14.44
C TRP A 222 0.98 -7.75 -14.94
N GLY A 223 1.28 -7.56 -16.23
CA GLY A 223 2.61 -7.79 -16.78
C GLY A 223 3.68 -6.92 -16.09
N HIS A 224 3.37 -5.64 -15.84
CA HIS A 224 4.29 -4.76 -15.11
C HIS A 224 4.47 -5.19 -13.64
N LEU A 225 3.41 -5.55 -12.94
CA LEU A 225 3.46 -6.03 -11.55
C LEU A 225 4.27 -7.33 -11.43
N CYS A 226 4.04 -8.30 -12.33
CA CYS A 226 4.80 -9.56 -12.36
C CYS A 226 6.29 -9.33 -12.63
N CYS A 227 6.63 -8.45 -13.56
CA CYS A 227 8.03 -8.10 -13.83
C CYS A 227 8.68 -7.42 -12.63
N HIS A 228 7.98 -6.49 -11.97
CA HIS A 228 8.48 -5.85 -10.75
C HIS A 228 8.75 -6.89 -9.66
N PHE A 229 7.78 -7.76 -9.39
CA PHE A 229 7.93 -8.83 -8.39
C PHE A 229 9.12 -9.74 -8.71
N ALA A 230 9.27 -10.18 -9.96
CA ALA A 230 10.38 -11.05 -10.37
C ALA A 230 11.76 -10.38 -10.17
N ILE A 231 11.89 -9.08 -10.51
CA ILE A 231 13.14 -8.34 -10.30
C ILE A 231 13.44 -8.20 -8.82
N ARG A 232 12.43 -7.84 -7.98
CA ARG A 232 12.60 -7.71 -6.54
C ARG A 232 12.91 -9.05 -5.86
N SER A 233 12.31 -10.15 -6.32
CA SER A 233 12.66 -11.50 -5.84
C SER A 233 14.12 -11.84 -6.16
N LEU A 234 14.57 -11.57 -7.38
CA LEU A 234 15.98 -11.78 -7.76
C LEU A 234 16.94 -10.95 -6.92
N MET A 235 16.59 -9.69 -6.63
CA MET A 235 17.37 -8.82 -5.75
C MET A 235 17.42 -9.35 -4.31
N ALA A 236 16.28 -9.80 -3.78
CA ALA A 236 16.20 -10.39 -2.43
C ALA A 236 17.04 -11.67 -2.32
N ASP A 237 16.95 -12.56 -3.31
CA ASP A 237 17.76 -13.78 -3.37
C ASP A 237 19.27 -13.45 -3.46
N THR A 238 19.63 -12.47 -4.28
CA THR A 238 21.03 -12.02 -4.40
C THR A 238 21.53 -11.44 -3.07
N ALA A 239 20.73 -10.62 -2.39
CA ALA A 239 21.05 -10.05 -1.10
C ALA A 239 21.26 -11.13 -0.03
N ALA A 240 20.37 -12.13 0.01
CA ALA A 240 20.47 -13.26 0.92
C ALA A 240 21.77 -14.08 0.71
N HIS A 241 22.14 -14.35 -0.55
CA HIS A 241 23.37 -15.08 -0.87
C HIS A 241 24.65 -14.30 -0.56
N THR A 242 24.60 -12.97 -0.64
CA THR A 242 25.79 -12.11 -0.47
C THR A 242 25.87 -11.47 0.92
N GLY A 243 24.87 -11.69 1.78
CA GLY A 243 24.80 -11.09 3.12
C GLY A 243 24.56 -9.58 3.10
N HIS A 244 23.99 -9.04 2.03
CA HIS A 244 23.65 -7.62 1.90
C HIS A 244 22.19 -7.37 2.27
N ASP A 245 21.89 -6.13 2.62
CA ASP A 245 20.51 -5.66 2.78
C ASP A 245 19.87 -5.46 1.38
N PRO A 246 18.71 -6.09 1.07
CA PRO A 246 18.03 -5.93 -0.21
C PRO A 246 17.70 -4.48 -0.55
N GLN A 247 17.45 -3.62 0.44
CA GLN A 247 17.16 -2.21 0.24
C GLN A 247 18.37 -1.40 -0.26
N ARG A 248 19.58 -1.90 -0.06
CA ARG A 248 20.82 -1.27 -0.56
C ARG A 248 21.14 -1.63 -2.00
N LEU A 249 20.43 -2.58 -2.61
CA LEU A 249 20.59 -2.93 -4.01
C LEU A 249 19.81 -1.95 -4.90
N SER A 250 20.42 -1.56 -6.02
CA SER A 250 19.78 -0.63 -6.95
C SER A 250 18.80 -1.35 -7.87
N PHE A 251 17.51 -1.04 -7.77
CA PHE A 251 16.48 -1.56 -8.69
C PHE A 251 16.79 -1.19 -10.15
N VAL A 252 17.25 0.03 -10.41
CA VAL A 252 17.60 0.49 -11.77
C VAL A 252 18.75 -0.33 -12.34
N ALA A 253 19.76 -0.67 -11.53
CA ALA A 253 20.86 -1.54 -11.96
C ALA A 253 20.36 -2.97 -12.26
N ALA A 254 19.56 -3.55 -11.36
CA ALA A 254 18.96 -4.87 -11.54
C ALA A 254 18.10 -4.94 -12.82
N LEU A 255 17.23 -3.93 -13.03
CA LEU A 255 16.40 -3.81 -14.23
C LEU A 255 17.25 -3.74 -15.51
N ARG A 256 18.35 -2.97 -15.50
CA ARG A 256 19.27 -2.86 -16.65
C ARG A 256 19.94 -4.19 -16.96
N ILE A 257 20.48 -4.85 -15.92
CA ILE A 257 21.12 -6.17 -16.06
C ILE A 257 20.13 -7.20 -16.61
N THR A 258 18.91 -7.26 -16.06
CA THR A 258 17.86 -8.16 -16.53
C THR A 258 17.52 -7.92 -18.00
N ARG A 259 17.33 -6.66 -18.41
CA ARG A 259 17.07 -6.31 -19.82
C ARG A 259 18.21 -6.71 -20.76
N GLN A 260 19.46 -6.51 -20.33
CA GLN A 260 20.64 -6.93 -21.10
C GLN A 260 20.73 -8.44 -21.20
N SER A 261 20.51 -9.18 -20.11
CA SER A 261 20.53 -10.64 -20.10
C SER A 261 19.48 -11.24 -21.04
N ILE A 262 18.26 -10.71 -21.06
CA ILE A 262 17.19 -11.15 -21.97
C ILE A 262 17.60 -10.89 -23.43
N ALA A 263 18.17 -9.74 -23.75
CA ALA A 263 18.60 -9.39 -25.09
C ALA A 263 19.74 -10.31 -25.61
N HIS A 264 20.63 -10.80 -24.73
CA HIS A 264 21.72 -11.70 -25.09
C HIS A 264 21.29 -13.18 -25.13
N GLN A 265 20.18 -13.54 -24.49
CA GLN A 265 19.59 -14.88 -24.50
C GLN A 265 18.72 -15.14 -25.75
N GLY A 266 18.86 -14.33 -26.80
CA GLY A 266 18.12 -14.46 -28.08
C GLY A 266 18.18 -15.81 -28.79
N ASP A 267 18.82 -16.84 -28.18
CA ASP A 267 18.82 -18.23 -28.60
C ASP A 267 17.72 -19.11 -27.96
N PHE A 268 16.79 -18.52 -27.17
CA PHE A 268 15.56 -19.20 -26.75
C PHE A 268 14.58 -19.32 -27.93
N SER A 269 14.97 -20.09 -28.94
CA SER A 269 14.02 -20.61 -29.93
C SER A 269 13.34 -21.83 -29.29
N PRO A 270 12.01 -21.85 -29.09
CA PRO A 270 11.30 -23.06 -28.65
C PRO A 270 11.36 -24.23 -29.64
N SER A 271 12.06 -24.05 -30.74
CA SER A 271 12.17 -25.01 -31.84
C SER A 271 13.55 -25.70 -31.95
N ARG A 272 14.45 -25.59 -30.96
CA ARG A 272 15.64 -26.49 -30.93
C ARG A 272 15.37 -27.62 -29.92
N PRO A 273 15.48 -28.89 -30.37
CA PRO A 273 15.33 -30.09 -29.55
C PRO A 273 16.44 -30.21 -28.49
#